data_4464d5549fb47619d1b56e4f758d8d76
#
_entry.id   4464d5549fb47619d1b56e4f758d8d76
#
_cell.length_a   1.000
_cell.length_b   1.000
_cell.length_c   1.000
_cell.angle_alpha   90.00
_cell.angle_beta   90.00
_cell.angle_gamma   90.00
#
_symmetry.space_group_name_H-M   'P 1'
#
loop_
_entity.id
_entity.type
_entity.pdbx_description
1 polymer ?
#
loop_
_entity_poly.entity_id
_entity_poly.type
_entity_poly.pdbx_seq_one_letter_code
_entity_poly.pdbx_strand_id
1 'polypeptide(L)'
;DGDPVTMDDLGCNGIWLMPVMPSKTYHKYDTTDYYSIDPEYGTMEDFEAFLSACRERGIKVIMDLALNHTSSEPWFQEACSYLKELGDGEPDPGECPYVLYYNFSKEKKSGFSPVKGSDIWYYEAQFWDGMPDLNLYNEELRAEIEKIADFWLAKGVGGFRLDAAKEYVTGADGSNI
;
A
#
# COMPACT_ATOMS: atom_id res chain seq x y z
N ASP A 1 25.30 4.77 -18.45
CA ASP A 1 25.46 3.32 -18.59
C ASP A 1 26.00 2.66 -17.31
N GLY A 2 26.20 3.42 -16.26
CA GLY A 2 26.69 2.94 -14.97
C GLY A 2 28.21 2.76 -14.88
N ASP A 3 28.96 3.25 -15.85
CA ASP A 3 30.42 3.26 -15.78
C ASP A 3 30.91 4.51 -15.00
N PRO A 4 31.43 4.34 -13.75
CA PRO A 4 31.89 5.46 -12.94
C PRO A 4 33.16 6.13 -13.47
N VAL A 5 33.75 5.60 -14.53
CA VAL A 5 35.00 6.13 -15.13
C VAL A 5 34.71 7.29 -16.10
N THR A 6 33.47 7.36 -16.62
CA THR A 6 33.09 8.44 -17.53
C THR A 6 32.43 9.58 -16.75
N MET A 7 32.83 10.82 -17.05
CA MET A 7 32.27 12.03 -16.40
C MET A 7 30.81 12.29 -16.77
N ASP A 8 30.26 11.52 -17.73
CA ASP A 8 28.90 11.63 -18.24
C ASP A 8 27.92 10.70 -17.53
N ASP A 9 28.41 9.83 -16.62
CA ASP A 9 27.66 8.84 -15.90
C ASP A 9 27.59 9.13 -14.40
N LEU A 10 26.41 8.89 -13.79
CA LEU A 10 26.26 8.91 -12.34
C LEU A 10 26.90 7.69 -11.66
N GLY A 11 27.31 6.67 -12.41
CA GLY A 11 27.88 5.43 -11.89
C GLY A 11 26.91 4.61 -11.04
N CYS A 12 25.61 4.79 -11.23
CA CYS A 12 24.58 4.08 -10.45
C CYS A 12 24.48 2.62 -10.87
N ASN A 13 24.39 1.72 -9.88
CA ASN A 13 24.06 0.30 -10.08
C ASN A 13 22.71 -0.09 -9.45
N GLY A 14 22.00 0.86 -8.87
CA GLY A 14 20.69 0.70 -8.31
C GLY A 14 19.88 2.00 -8.38
N ILE A 15 18.57 1.86 -8.60
CA ILE A 15 17.58 2.94 -8.58
C ILE A 15 16.50 2.56 -7.59
N TRP A 16 16.22 3.43 -6.65
CA TRP A 16 15.03 3.35 -5.84
C TRP A 16 13.99 4.33 -6.40
N LEU A 17 12.83 3.79 -6.79
CA LEU A 17 11.68 4.56 -7.21
C LEU A 17 10.77 4.82 -6.00
N MET A 18 10.39 6.07 -5.80
CA MET A 18 9.23 6.40 -4.97
C MET A 18 7.97 5.71 -5.52
N PRO A 19 6.85 5.68 -4.77
CA PRO A 19 5.66 4.95 -5.22
C PRO A 19 5.23 5.36 -6.64
N VAL A 20 5.01 4.36 -7.49
CA VAL A 20 4.62 4.53 -8.90
C VAL A 20 3.21 4.03 -9.21
N MET A 21 2.54 3.48 -8.21
CA MET A 21 1.19 2.94 -8.31
C MET A 21 0.15 4.06 -8.28
N PRO A 22 -1.07 3.84 -8.81
CA PRO A 22 -2.16 4.79 -8.75
C PRO A 22 -2.48 5.23 -7.32
N SER A 23 -2.71 6.52 -7.15
CA SER A 23 -2.95 7.14 -5.85
C SER A 23 -3.74 8.45 -6.04
N LYS A 24 -4.35 8.93 -4.98
CA LYS A 24 -5.08 10.21 -4.96
C LYS A 24 -4.21 11.42 -4.66
N THR A 25 -3.00 11.20 -4.11
CA THR A 25 -2.09 12.27 -3.71
C THR A 25 -0.83 12.30 -4.57
N TYR A 26 -0.16 13.46 -4.59
CA TYR A 26 1.05 13.66 -5.39
C TYR A 26 2.23 12.79 -4.92
N HIS A 27 2.26 12.42 -3.63
CA HIS A 27 3.34 11.59 -3.06
C HIS A 27 3.17 10.09 -3.31
N LYS A 28 1.96 9.65 -3.73
CA LYS A 28 1.62 8.29 -4.13
C LYS A 28 1.69 7.21 -3.03
N TYR A 29 1.81 7.59 -1.74
CA TYR A 29 1.84 6.61 -0.66
C TYR A 29 0.45 6.05 -0.30
N ASP A 30 -0.64 6.71 -0.68
CA ASP A 30 -2.02 6.25 -0.52
C ASP A 30 -2.48 5.47 -1.76
N THR A 31 -1.94 4.26 -1.90
CA THR A 31 -2.16 3.39 -3.06
C THR A 31 -3.62 3.00 -3.23
N THR A 32 -4.17 3.16 -4.43
CA THR A 32 -5.53 2.73 -4.81
C THR A 32 -5.54 1.41 -5.57
N ASP A 33 -4.45 1.08 -6.28
CA ASP A 33 -4.29 -0.17 -7.02
C ASP A 33 -2.82 -0.62 -6.96
N TYR A 34 -2.59 -1.80 -6.39
CA TYR A 34 -1.25 -2.35 -6.22
C TYR A 34 -0.72 -3.10 -7.47
N TYR A 35 -1.52 -3.24 -8.51
CA TYR A 35 -1.20 -4.07 -9.69
C TYR A 35 -1.01 -3.25 -10.97
N SER A 36 -1.03 -1.93 -10.90
CA SER A 36 -0.87 -1.06 -12.05
C SER A 36 0.12 0.08 -11.82
N ILE A 37 0.51 0.73 -12.90
CA ILE A 37 1.32 1.95 -12.90
C ILE A 37 0.37 3.13 -13.01
N ASP A 38 0.63 4.19 -12.22
CA ASP A 38 -0.13 5.43 -12.31
C ASP A 38 -0.02 6.02 -13.73
N PRO A 39 -1.15 6.36 -14.37
CA PRO A 39 -1.14 6.92 -15.73
C PRO A 39 -0.30 8.19 -15.89
N GLU A 40 0.00 8.91 -14.80
CA GLU A 40 0.92 10.07 -14.82
C GLU A 40 2.36 9.67 -15.15
N TYR A 41 2.74 8.39 -14.92
CA TYR A 41 4.09 7.86 -15.17
C TYR A 41 4.17 7.01 -16.44
N GLY A 42 3.05 6.74 -17.09
CA GLY A 42 2.98 5.93 -18.30
C GLY A 42 2.17 4.65 -18.14
N THR A 43 2.49 3.66 -18.93
CA THR A 43 1.82 2.37 -18.96
C THR A 43 2.64 1.28 -18.28
N MET A 44 2.05 0.10 -18.11
CA MET A 44 2.79 -1.07 -17.64
C MET A 44 3.90 -1.48 -18.63
N GLU A 45 3.63 -1.35 -19.93
CA GLU A 45 4.61 -1.61 -20.99
C GLU A 45 5.79 -0.64 -20.91
N ASP A 46 5.56 0.64 -20.61
CA ASP A 46 6.63 1.63 -20.42
C ASP A 46 7.49 1.26 -19.20
N PHE A 47 6.85 0.81 -18.12
CA PHE A 47 7.55 0.38 -16.92
C PHE A 47 8.39 -0.89 -17.16
N GLU A 48 7.86 -1.87 -17.86
CA GLU A 48 8.59 -3.09 -18.23
C GLU A 48 9.77 -2.78 -19.17
N ALA A 49 9.60 -1.85 -20.11
CA ALA A 49 10.69 -1.36 -20.96
C ALA A 49 11.79 -0.68 -20.15
N PHE A 50 11.42 0.16 -19.16
CA PHE A 50 12.35 0.77 -18.22
C PHE A 50 13.14 -0.28 -17.42
N LEU A 51 12.45 -1.30 -16.86
CA LEU A 51 13.11 -2.39 -16.13
C LEU A 51 14.09 -3.17 -17.01
N SER A 52 13.71 -3.42 -18.28
CA SER A 52 14.59 -4.09 -19.25
C SER A 52 15.83 -3.26 -19.54
N ALA A 53 15.67 -1.98 -19.78
CA ALA A 53 16.78 -1.06 -20.04
C ALA A 53 17.75 -0.95 -18.84
N CYS A 54 17.22 -0.96 -17.61
CA CYS A 54 18.01 -1.00 -16.38
C CYS A 54 18.80 -2.30 -16.27
N ARG A 55 18.13 -3.44 -16.49
CA ARG A 55 18.76 -4.77 -16.42
C ARG A 55 19.90 -4.91 -17.41
N GLU A 56 19.73 -4.44 -18.66
CA GLU A 56 20.77 -4.46 -19.70
C GLU A 56 22.03 -3.69 -19.30
N ARG A 57 21.88 -2.70 -18.41
CA ARG A 57 22.96 -1.86 -17.87
C ARG A 57 23.47 -2.31 -16.50
N GLY A 58 23.00 -3.46 -16.00
CA GLY A 58 23.37 -3.95 -14.67
C GLY A 58 22.78 -3.15 -13.51
N ILE A 59 21.76 -2.31 -13.76
CA ILE A 59 21.08 -1.48 -12.76
C ILE A 59 19.93 -2.26 -12.15
N LYS A 60 19.89 -2.34 -10.82
CA LYS A 60 18.75 -2.90 -10.07
C LYS A 60 17.72 -1.82 -9.78
N VAL A 61 16.44 -2.15 -9.94
CA VAL A 61 15.33 -1.25 -9.59
C VAL A 61 14.67 -1.75 -8.31
N ILE A 62 14.60 -0.89 -7.31
CA ILE A 62 13.89 -1.11 -6.04
C ILE A 62 12.62 -0.25 -6.09
N MET A 63 11.46 -0.83 -5.82
CA MET A 63 10.20 -0.12 -5.69
C MET A 63 9.89 0.22 -4.24
N ASP A 64 9.34 1.41 -4.02
CA ASP A 64 8.71 1.74 -2.74
C ASP A 64 7.36 1.04 -2.65
N LEU A 65 7.09 0.38 -1.54
CA LEU A 65 5.87 -0.36 -1.30
C LEU A 65 5.28 0.02 0.07
N ALA A 66 4.18 0.76 0.04
CA ALA A 66 3.44 1.16 1.23
C ALA A 66 2.47 0.04 1.61
N LEU A 67 2.78 -0.68 2.69
CA LEU A 67 2.01 -1.83 3.18
C LEU A 67 1.41 -1.60 4.57
N ASN A 68 1.66 -0.44 5.18
CA ASN A 68 1.03 -0.07 6.45
C ASN A 68 -0.42 0.34 6.27
N HIS A 69 -0.74 0.97 5.15
CA HIS A 69 -2.02 1.59 4.86
C HIS A 69 -2.30 1.56 3.36
N THR A 70 -3.55 1.85 3.01
CA THR A 70 -3.96 2.07 1.62
C THR A 70 -4.50 3.49 1.45
N SER A 71 -4.97 3.81 0.24
CA SER A 71 -5.95 4.89 0.04
C SER A 71 -7.28 4.53 0.69
N SER A 72 -8.15 5.54 0.81
CA SER A 72 -9.54 5.34 1.20
C SER A 72 -10.41 4.65 0.12
N GLU A 73 -9.81 4.16 -0.97
CA GLU A 73 -10.43 3.43 -2.08
C GLU A 73 -9.48 2.37 -2.63
N PRO A 74 -9.99 1.30 -3.30
CA PRO A 74 -11.39 0.84 -3.30
C PRO A 74 -11.75 -0.05 -2.09
N TRP A 75 -10.81 -0.83 -1.56
CA TRP A 75 -11.03 -1.83 -0.50
C TRP A 75 -11.66 -1.23 0.76
N PHE A 76 -11.10 -0.13 1.24
CA PHE A 76 -11.60 0.56 2.42
C PHE A 76 -13.00 1.13 2.20
N GLN A 77 -13.27 1.70 1.03
CA GLN A 77 -14.59 2.23 0.70
C GLN A 77 -15.67 1.15 0.72
N GLU A 78 -15.35 -0.05 0.22
CA GLU A 78 -16.26 -1.19 0.22
C GLU A 78 -16.54 -1.67 1.64
N ALA A 79 -15.50 -1.83 2.47
CA ALA A 79 -15.65 -2.16 3.89
C ALA A 79 -16.50 -1.13 4.64
N CYS A 80 -16.25 0.17 4.43
CA CYS A 80 -17.02 1.24 5.07
C CYS A 80 -18.49 1.25 4.61
N SER A 81 -18.77 0.93 3.34
CA SER A 81 -20.14 0.86 2.82
C SER A 81 -20.89 -0.30 3.46
N TYR A 82 -20.27 -1.46 3.55
CA TYR A 82 -20.82 -2.61 4.24
C TYR A 82 -21.12 -2.33 5.73
N LEU A 83 -20.16 -1.76 6.46
CA LEU A 83 -20.34 -1.44 7.89
C LEU A 83 -21.44 -0.41 8.16
N LYS A 84 -21.66 0.54 7.25
CA LYS A 84 -22.78 1.50 7.37
C LYS A 84 -24.14 0.83 7.21
N GLU A 85 -24.25 -0.12 6.28
CA GLU A 85 -25.49 -0.89 6.07
C GLU A 85 -25.73 -1.87 7.21
N LEU A 86 -24.68 -2.49 7.74
CA LEU A 86 -24.71 -3.41 8.87
C LEU A 86 -25.19 -2.75 10.18
N GLY A 87 -24.88 -1.44 10.37
CA GLY A 87 -25.19 -0.73 11.60
C GLY A 87 -24.42 -1.28 12.80
N ASP A 88 -25.12 -1.71 13.86
CA ASP A 88 -24.51 -2.25 15.09
C ASP A 88 -24.31 -3.79 15.06
N GLY A 89 -24.46 -4.41 13.91
CA GLY A 89 -24.23 -5.85 13.71
C GLY A 89 -22.76 -6.25 13.87
N GLU A 90 -22.51 -7.56 13.85
CA GLU A 90 -21.14 -8.10 13.80
C GLU A 90 -20.75 -8.33 12.33
N PRO A 91 -19.57 -7.84 11.91
CA PRO A 91 -19.12 -7.97 10.52
C PRO A 91 -18.93 -9.45 10.12
N ASP A 92 -19.43 -9.80 8.95
CA ASP A 92 -19.22 -11.10 8.32
C ASP A 92 -18.24 -10.96 7.14
N PRO A 93 -17.03 -11.52 7.24
CA PRO A 93 -16.06 -11.49 6.14
C PRO A 93 -16.50 -12.30 4.91
N GLY A 94 -17.48 -13.20 5.07
CA GLY A 94 -18.12 -13.91 3.95
C GLY A 94 -18.95 -12.98 3.07
N GLU A 95 -19.48 -11.88 3.62
CA GLU A 95 -20.23 -10.85 2.88
C GLU A 95 -19.31 -9.74 2.37
N CYS A 96 -18.29 -9.33 3.16
CA CYS A 96 -17.31 -8.33 2.77
C CYS A 96 -15.93 -8.71 3.34
N PRO A 97 -15.02 -9.30 2.56
CA PRO A 97 -13.70 -9.72 3.06
C PRO A 97 -12.84 -8.54 3.54
N TYR A 98 -13.06 -7.35 2.99
CA TYR A 98 -12.26 -6.16 3.31
C TYR A 98 -12.48 -5.62 4.73
N VAL A 99 -13.53 -6.06 5.45
CA VAL A 99 -13.71 -5.69 6.87
C VAL A 99 -12.61 -6.23 7.76
N LEU A 100 -11.92 -7.30 7.35
CA LEU A 100 -10.77 -7.85 8.05
C LEU A 100 -9.43 -7.26 7.60
N TYR A 101 -9.40 -6.51 6.49
CA TYR A 101 -8.18 -5.89 5.98
C TYR A 101 -7.80 -4.64 6.77
N TYR A 102 -8.72 -4.09 7.57
CA TYR A 102 -8.53 -2.88 8.36
C TYR A 102 -8.91 -3.11 9.82
N ASN A 103 -8.40 -2.26 10.70
CA ASN A 103 -8.72 -2.27 12.11
C ASN A 103 -9.94 -1.40 12.38
N PHE A 104 -11.13 -2.00 12.38
CA PHE A 104 -12.38 -1.32 12.75
C PHE A 104 -12.72 -1.49 14.25
N SER A 105 -13.44 -0.53 14.82
CA SER A 105 -13.88 -0.56 16.21
C SER A 105 -15.20 0.20 16.37
N LYS A 106 -16.07 -0.28 17.28
CA LYS A 106 -17.26 0.46 17.73
C LYS A 106 -16.90 1.48 18.84
N GLU A 107 -15.70 1.40 19.38
CA GLU A 107 -15.19 2.33 20.37
C GLU A 107 -14.15 3.26 19.74
N LYS A 108 -14.25 4.56 20.10
CA LYS A 108 -13.22 5.53 19.71
C LYS A 108 -11.93 5.27 20.48
N LYS A 109 -10.85 5.00 19.75
CA LYS A 109 -9.50 4.80 20.29
C LYS A 109 -8.56 5.91 19.82
N SER A 110 -7.38 6.01 20.45
CA SER A 110 -6.31 6.86 19.94
C SER A 110 -5.88 6.37 18.56
N GLY A 111 -5.60 7.29 17.62
CA GLY A 111 -5.26 6.94 16.23
C GLY A 111 -6.43 6.47 15.37
N PHE A 112 -7.67 6.48 15.91
CA PHE A 112 -8.86 6.08 15.16
C PHE A 112 -9.68 7.28 14.71
N SER A 113 -10.09 7.26 13.45
CA SER A 113 -10.98 8.22 12.81
C SER A 113 -12.39 7.64 12.65
N PRO A 114 -13.46 8.47 12.68
CA PRO A 114 -14.82 7.97 12.46
C PRO A 114 -15.03 7.55 11.01
N VAL A 115 -15.75 6.45 10.81
CA VAL A 115 -16.24 6.07 9.47
C VAL A 115 -17.27 7.09 9.03
N LYS A 116 -17.01 7.77 7.91
CA LYS A 116 -17.88 8.83 7.40
C LYS A 116 -19.30 8.31 7.12
N GLY A 117 -20.27 8.90 7.79
CA GLY A 117 -21.69 8.51 7.66
C GLY A 117 -22.09 7.33 8.54
N SER A 118 -21.28 6.97 9.53
CA SER A 118 -21.63 6.06 10.62
C SER A 118 -21.43 6.77 11.96
N ASP A 119 -22.37 6.57 12.88
CA ASP A 119 -22.28 7.04 14.28
C ASP A 119 -21.68 5.97 15.20
N ILE A 120 -21.36 4.79 14.66
CA ILE A 120 -20.98 3.59 15.41
C ILE A 120 -19.52 3.23 15.16
N TRP A 121 -19.07 3.27 13.91
CA TRP A 121 -17.80 2.70 13.50
C TRP A 121 -16.66 3.71 13.41
N TYR A 122 -15.49 3.27 13.88
CA TYR A 122 -14.20 3.94 13.78
C TYR A 122 -13.20 3.01 13.10
N TYR A 123 -12.16 3.56 12.50
CA TYR A 123 -11.06 2.82 11.86
C TYR A 123 -9.71 3.43 12.23
N GLU A 124 -8.69 2.60 12.26
CA GLU A 124 -7.33 3.03 12.51
C GLU A 124 -6.77 3.82 11.31
N ALA A 125 -6.17 4.98 11.58
CA ALA A 125 -5.53 5.83 10.59
C ALA A 125 -4.47 6.69 11.29
N GLN A 126 -3.28 6.12 11.50
CA GLN A 126 -2.23 6.76 12.29
C GLN A 126 -1.62 7.97 11.61
N PHE A 127 -1.56 7.98 10.26
CA PHE A 127 -1.02 9.09 9.50
C PHE A 127 -2.06 10.20 9.31
N TRP A 128 -3.19 9.86 8.72
CA TRP A 128 -4.34 10.74 8.57
C TRP A 128 -5.54 9.93 8.03
N ASP A 129 -6.75 10.51 8.14
CA ASP A 129 -8.03 9.84 7.85
C ASP A 129 -8.21 9.37 6.39
N GLY A 130 -7.40 9.86 5.45
CA GLY A 130 -7.38 9.39 4.05
C GLY A 130 -6.47 8.18 3.81
N MET A 131 -5.72 7.72 4.83
CA MET A 131 -4.78 6.60 4.75
C MET A 131 -5.10 5.59 5.86
N PRO A 132 -6.16 4.77 5.70
CA PRO A 132 -6.56 3.76 6.68
C PRO A 132 -5.50 2.67 6.82
N ASP A 133 -5.16 2.34 8.06
CA ASP A 133 -4.13 1.35 8.37
C ASP A 133 -4.62 -0.07 8.13
N LEU A 134 -3.75 -0.89 7.54
CA LEU A 134 -4.01 -2.30 7.25
C LEU A 134 -3.80 -3.19 8.48
N ASN A 135 -4.66 -4.17 8.64
CA ASN A 135 -4.59 -5.18 9.69
C ASN A 135 -3.63 -6.32 9.28
N LEU A 136 -2.33 -6.15 9.48
CA LEU A 136 -1.32 -7.14 9.12
C LEU A 136 -1.35 -8.42 9.98
N TYR A 137 -2.21 -8.51 10.99
CA TYR A 137 -2.50 -9.78 11.66
C TYR A 137 -3.41 -10.70 10.84
N ASN A 138 -4.17 -10.15 9.87
CA ASN A 138 -5.04 -10.94 9.00
C ASN A 138 -4.23 -11.76 7.99
N GLU A 139 -4.47 -13.08 7.93
CA GLU A 139 -3.72 -14.00 7.07
C GLU A 139 -4.05 -13.82 5.58
N GLU A 140 -5.31 -13.53 5.27
CA GLU A 140 -5.74 -13.34 3.87
C GLU A 140 -5.14 -12.06 3.29
N LEU A 141 -5.06 -10.99 4.09
CA LEU A 141 -4.37 -9.77 3.70
C LEU A 141 -2.87 -10.02 3.46
N ARG A 142 -2.20 -10.77 4.36
CA ARG A 142 -0.78 -11.12 4.14
C ARG A 142 -0.58 -11.92 2.86
N ALA A 143 -1.47 -12.88 2.58
CA ALA A 143 -1.43 -13.63 1.33
C ALA A 143 -1.66 -12.74 0.10
N GLU A 144 -2.47 -11.69 0.21
CA GLU A 144 -2.64 -10.69 -0.85
C GLU A 144 -1.37 -9.85 -1.04
N ILE A 145 -0.73 -9.44 0.05
CA ILE A 145 0.56 -8.72 0.01
C ILE A 145 1.65 -9.57 -0.66
N GLU A 146 1.70 -10.87 -0.38
CA GLU A 146 2.63 -11.79 -1.04
C GLU A 146 2.38 -11.84 -2.55
N LYS A 147 1.12 -11.90 -3.00
CA LYS A 147 0.77 -11.85 -4.43
C LYS A 147 1.18 -10.53 -5.09
N ILE A 148 1.01 -9.41 -4.39
CA ILE A 148 1.47 -8.09 -4.87
C ILE A 148 2.98 -8.11 -5.07
N ALA A 149 3.73 -8.61 -4.10
CA ALA A 149 5.18 -8.71 -4.20
C ALA A 149 5.62 -9.62 -5.35
N ASP A 150 5.02 -10.81 -5.46
CA ASP A 150 5.30 -11.76 -6.54
C ASP A 150 4.99 -11.19 -7.93
N PHE A 151 3.89 -10.45 -8.06
CA PHE A 151 3.51 -9.78 -9.31
C PHE A 151 4.62 -8.85 -9.80
N TRP A 152 5.15 -7.98 -8.93
CA TRP A 152 6.20 -7.04 -9.30
C TRP A 152 7.56 -7.70 -9.50
N LEU A 153 7.90 -8.71 -8.69
CA LEU A 153 9.12 -9.50 -8.88
C LEU A 153 9.10 -10.24 -10.22
N ALA A 154 7.95 -10.81 -10.62
CA ALA A 154 7.79 -11.46 -11.91
C ALA A 154 7.98 -10.50 -13.09
N LYS A 155 7.71 -9.20 -12.93
CA LYS A 155 8.00 -8.18 -13.94
C LYS A 155 9.47 -7.76 -13.99
N GLY A 156 10.28 -8.15 -13.02
CA GLY A 156 11.73 -7.90 -13.01
C GLY A 156 12.17 -6.78 -12.06
N VAL A 157 11.31 -6.35 -11.14
CA VAL A 157 11.70 -5.50 -10.01
C VAL A 157 12.73 -6.24 -9.17
N GLY A 158 13.79 -5.56 -8.75
CA GLY A 158 14.90 -6.15 -8.02
C GLY A 158 14.67 -6.30 -6.50
N GLY A 159 13.61 -5.69 -5.99
CA GLY A 159 13.25 -5.72 -4.57
C GLY A 159 12.39 -4.54 -4.17
N PHE A 160 12.13 -4.40 -2.87
CA PHE A 160 11.25 -3.39 -2.31
C PHE A 160 11.91 -2.59 -1.18
N ARG A 161 11.56 -1.33 -1.09
CA ARG A 161 11.70 -0.53 0.12
C ARG A 161 10.32 -0.51 0.78
N LEU A 162 10.23 -1.01 1.99
CA LEU A 162 8.98 -1.06 2.75
C LEU A 162 8.82 0.23 3.55
N ASP A 163 7.80 1.03 3.16
CA ASP A 163 7.48 2.27 3.86
C ASP A 163 6.82 1.99 5.21
N ALA A 164 7.05 2.90 6.17
CA ALA A 164 6.41 2.89 7.49
C ALA A 164 6.50 1.55 8.25
N ALA A 165 7.57 0.76 8.04
CA ALA A 165 7.68 -0.59 8.59
C ALA A 165 7.60 -0.66 10.14
N LYS A 166 7.96 0.41 10.84
CA LYS A 166 7.82 0.51 12.30
C LYS A 166 6.37 0.63 12.79
N GLU A 167 5.44 0.97 11.87
CA GLU A 167 4.02 1.17 12.17
C GLU A 167 3.16 -0.07 11.83
N TYR A 168 3.78 -1.15 11.33
CA TYR A 168 3.07 -2.32 10.81
C TYR A 168 2.27 -3.09 11.86
N VAL A 169 2.68 -3.01 13.11
CA VAL A 169 1.99 -3.69 14.21
C VAL A 169 1.81 -2.72 15.36
N THR A 170 0.56 -2.50 15.73
CA THR A 170 0.18 -1.69 16.88
C THR A 170 -0.25 -2.56 18.04
N GLY A 171 0.14 -2.18 19.25
CA GLY A 171 -0.36 -2.80 20.47
C GLY A 171 -1.83 -2.50 20.71
N ALA A 172 -2.45 -3.22 21.64
CA ALA A 172 -3.85 -3.01 22.00
C ALA A 172 -4.15 -1.59 22.53
N ASP A 173 -3.13 -0.86 22.96
CA ASP A 173 -3.17 0.52 23.42
C ASP A 173 -2.91 1.55 22.31
N GLY A 174 -2.70 1.10 21.06
CA GLY A 174 -2.36 1.93 19.92
C GLY A 174 -0.89 2.35 19.86
N SER A 175 -0.01 1.75 20.67
CA SER A 175 1.43 1.95 20.57
C SER A 175 2.05 1.03 19.53
N ASN A 176 3.12 1.48 18.87
CA ASN A 176 3.92 0.62 17.99
C ASN A 176 4.70 -0.41 18.82
N ILE A 177 4.75 -1.65 18.32
CA ILE A 177 5.46 -2.75 18.97
C ILE A 177 6.84 -2.94 18.36
#